data_0b388b3e74ca78e7f23d278d70c29ff8
#
_entry.id   0b388b3e74ca78e7f23d278d70c29ff8
#
_cell.length_a   1.000
_cell.length_b   1.000
_cell.length_c   1.000
_cell.angle_alpha   90.00
_cell.angle_beta   90.00
_cell.angle_gamma   90.00
#
_symmetry.space_group_name_H-M   'P 1'
#
loop_
_entity.id
_entity.type
_entity.pdbx_description
1 polymer ?
#
loop_
_entity_poly.entity_id
_entity_poly.type
_entity_poly.pdbx_seq_one_letter_code
_entity_poly.pdbx_strand_id
1 'polypeptide(L)'
;MITTIYHSPLGDISLAATARGLAGLWFRGFDCAPSMCADSARFDMNGGGLIDPDPAATAEEIEGCDALSGAHPMCASSPAHGSAIAVLERSWAWLNAYFAGQAPRWVPPMDFGGDNFEHAVCVALLGVPYGEVVTVDDVAASVASRIGGAPDVCAVRDAASRCPVRVIVPVHRVEGLLTPDDPRECVGVALRALEATC
;
A
#
# COMPACT_ATOMS: atom_id res chain seq x y z
N MET A 1 -10.05 -6.02 -7.35
CA MET A 1 -9.04 -5.69 -6.34
C MET A 1 -9.24 -6.63 -5.15
N ILE A 2 -8.19 -7.06 -4.48
CA ILE A 2 -8.27 -7.90 -3.27
C ILE A 2 -7.57 -7.15 -2.15
N THR A 3 -8.10 -7.23 -0.92
CA THR A 3 -7.50 -6.60 0.26
C THR A 3 -7.19 -7.64 1.33
N THR A 4 -6.18 -7.36 2.15
CA THR A 4 -5.84 -8.14 3.35
C THR A 4 -5.33 -7.22 4.45
N ILE A 5 -5.24 -7.74 5.68
CA ILE A 5 -4.69 -7.02 6.82
C ILE A 5 -3.38 -7.70 7.23
N TYR A 6 -2.33 -6.90 7.35
CA TYR A 6 -1.05 -7.32 7.90
C TYR A 6 -0.90 -6.76 9.31
N HIS A 7 -0.63 -7.62 10.28
CA HIS A 7 -0.40 -7.22 11.68
C HIS A 7 1.07 -6.87 11.88
N SER A 8 1.39 -5.57 11.91
CA SER A 8 2.75 -5.09 12.14
C SER A 8 2.97 -4.71 13.61
N PRO A 9 4.24 -4.61 14.06
CA PRO A 9 4.56 -4.09 15.41
C PRO A 9 4.08 -2.65 15.65
N LEU A 10 3.81 -1.89 14.59
CA LEU A 10 3.35 -0.49 14.66
C LEU A 10 1.84 -0.36 14.45
N GLY A 11 1.10 -1.48 14.39
CA GLY A 11 -0.33 -1.53 14.16
C GLY A 11 -0.72 -2.25 12.86
N ASP A 12 -2.01 -2.34 12.64
CA ASP A 12 -2.58 -3.03 11.50
C ASP A 12 -2.36 -2.23 10.20
N ILE A 13 -1.93 -2.92 9.16
CA ILE A 13 -1.72 -2.38 7.83
C ILE A 13 -2.72 -3.05 6.87
N SER A 14 -3.52 -2.25 6.19
CA SER A 14 -4.36 -2.72 5.09
C SER A 14 -3.57 -2.72 3.80
N LEU A 15 -3.57 -3.85 3.09
CA LEU A 15 -2.97 -4.03 1.78
C LEU A 15 -4.06 -4.20 0.74
N ALA A 16 -3.90 -3.56 -0.42
CA ALA A 16 -4.79 -3.74 -1.56
C ALA A 16 -3.97 -4.06 -2.81
N ALA A 17 -4.35 -5.12 -3.52
CA ALA A 17 -3.67 -5.54 -4.74
C ALA A 17 -4.63 -5.75 -5.90
N THR A 18 -4.15 -5.45 -7.09
CA THR A 18 -4.73 -5.80 -8.38
C THR A 18 -3.96 -6.98 -8.99
N ALA A 19 -4.40 -7.47 -10.13
CA ALA A 19 -3.64 -8.46 -10.89
C ALA A 19 -2.28 -7.91 -11.41
N ARG A 20 -2.11 -6.59 -11.45
CA ARG A 20 -0.90 -5.93 -11.96
C ARG A 20 0.13 -5.65 -10.86
N GLY A 21 -0.33 -5.39 -9.63
CA GLY A 21 0.57 -5.04 -8.52
C GLY A 21 -0.15 -4.56 -7.28
N LEU A 22 0.62 -4.18 -6.28
CA LEU A 22 0.15 -3.57 -5.06
C LEU A 22 -0.36 -2.15 -5.36
N ALA A 23 -1.63 -1.91 -5.11
CA ALA A 23 -2.30 -0.65 -5.38
C ALA A 23 -2.34 0.26 -4.14
N GLY A 24 -2.19 -0.30 -2.94
CA GLY A 24 -2.19 0.50 -1.74
C GLY A 24 -1.74 -0.25 -0.49
N LEU A 25 -1.22 0.54 0.47
CA LEU A 25 -0.79 0.11 1.79
C LEU A 25 -1.03 1.26 2.77
N TRP A 26 -1.91 1.05 3.75
CA TRP A 26 -2.32 2.08 4.71
C TRP A 26 -2.29 1.54 6.14
N PHE A 27 -1.81 2.35 7.08
CA PHE A 27 -1.96 2.07 8.50
C PHE A 27 -3.40 2.37 8.94
N ARG A 28 -4.06 1.39 9.53
CA ARG A 28 -5.42 1.55 10.06
C ARG A 28 -5.40 2.50 11.25
N GLY A 29 -6.28 3.51 11.20
CA GLY A 29 -6.37 4.54 12.25
C GLY A 29 -5.59 5.82 11.98
N PHE A 30 -4.64 5.81 11.03
CA PHE A 30 -3.85 7.00 10.65
C PHE A 30 -4.08 7.43 9.20
N ASP A 31 -4.33 6.48 8.32
CA ASP A 31 -4.59 6.73 6.90
C ASP A 31 -6.03 6.36 6.55
N CYS A 32 -6.70 7.19 5.75
CA CYS A 32 -7.97 6.82 5.14
C CYS A 32 -7.69 5.98 3.89
N ALA A 33 -8.15 4.73 3.90
CA ALA A 33 -8.18 3.94 2.67
C ALA A 33 -9.07 4.67 1.64
N PRO A 34 -8.65 4.76 0.37
CA PRO A 34 -9.52 5.31 -0.67
C PRO A 34 -10.85 4.56 -0.73
N SER A 35 -11.94 5.25 -1.07
CA SER A 35 -13.29 4.66 -1.19
C SER A 35 -13.34 3.47 -2.15
N MET A 36 -12.37 3.36 -3.08
CA MET A 36 -12.22 2.21 -3.98
C MET A 36 -11.98 0.87 -3.27
N CYS A 37 -11.63 0.89 -1.97
CA CYS A 37 -11.42 -0.32 -1.19
C CYS A 37 -12.71 -0.85 -0.53
N ALA A 38 -13.78 -0.08 -0.52
CA ALA A 38 -15.04 -0.46 0.14
C ALA A 38 -15.66 -1.73 -0.45
N ASP A 39 -15.56 -1.91 -1.77
CA ASP A 39 -16.11 -3.07 -2.51
C ASP A 39 -15.06 -4.15 -2.83
N SER A 40 -13.93 -4.16 -2.12
CA SER A 40 -12.86 -5.11 -2.40
C SER A 40 -13.07 -6.41 -1.64
N ALA A 41 -12.94 -7.55 -2.34
CA ALA A 41 -12.89 -8.85 -1.69
C ALA A 41 -11.71 -8.91 -0.71
N ARG A 42 -11.94 -9.42 0.51
CA ARG A 42 -10.90 -9.63 1.52
C ARG A 42 -10.32 -11.02 1.39
N PHE A 43 -9.04 -11.13 1.57
CA PHE A 43 -8.31 -12.41 1.59
C PHE A 43 -7.65 -12.60 2.96
N ASP A 44 -7.89 -13.76 3.58
CA ASP A 44 -7.21 -14.11 4.83
C ASP A 44 -5.91 -14.85 4.52
N MET A 45 -4.79 -14.21 4.79
CA MET A 45 -3.45 -14.78 4.59
C MET A 45 -3.13 -15.90 5.58
N ASN A 46 -3.80 -15.96 6.74
CA ASN A 46 -3.60 -16.99 7.75
C ASN A 46 -4.49 -18.22 7.52
N GLY A 47 -5.70 -18.02 6.96
CA GLY A 47 -6.67 -19.08 6.70
C GLY A 47 -6.74 -19.56 5.24
N GLY A 48 -6.10 -18.86 4.32
CA GLY A 48 -6.02 -19.23 2.89
C GLY A 48 -7.33 -19.13 2.11
N GLY A 49 -8.31 -18.32 2.57
CA GLY A 49 -9.61 -18.16 1.93
C GLY A 49 -9.99 -16.72 1.61
N LEU A 50 -10.82 -16.54 0.58
CA LEU A 50 -11.54 -15.29 0.34
C LEU A 50 -12.59 -15.11 1.44
N ILE A 51 -12.56 -13.97 2.12
CA ILE A 51 -13.61 -13.56 3.06
C ILE A 51 -14.55 -12.66 2.28
N ASP A 52 -15.84 -13.02 2.26
CA ASP A 52 -16.87 -12.16 1.67
C ASP A 52 -16.87 -10.79 2.38
N PRO A 53 -17.15 -9.70 1.65
CA PRO A 53 -17.28 -8.40 2.27
C PRO A 53 -18.36 -8.46 3.35
N ASP A 54 -18.08 -7.81 4.49
CA ASP A 54 -18.89 -7.79 5.71
C ASP A 54 -20.38 -7.60 5.40
N PRO A 55 -21.28 -8.54 5.79
CA PRO A 55 -22.71 -8.43 5.53
C PRO A 55 -23.40 -7.26 6.25
N ALA A 56 -22.67 -6.51 7.09
CA ALA A 56 -23.19 -5.31 7.76
C ALA A 56 -23.26 -4.07 6.85
N ALA A 57 -22.73 -4.12 5.62
CA ALA A 57 -22.75 -2.97 4.70
C ALA A 57 -23.91 -2.97 3.70
N THR A 58 -24.75 -4.01 3.69
CA THR A 58 -25.92 -4.08 2.77
C THR A 58 -27.14 -4.60 3.49
N ALA A 59 -27.70 -3.79 4.39
CA ALA A 59 -29.05 -3.99 4.89
C ALA A 59 -29.95 -2.86 4.34
N GLU A 60 -30.23 -2.89 3.03
CA GLU A 60 -31.46 -2.34 2.47
C GLU A 60 -31.87 -3.20 1.27
N GLU A 61 -32.89 -4.01 1.53
CA GLU A 61 -33.91 -4.54 0.65
C GLU A 61 -33.59 -4.94 -0.79
N ILE A 62 -33.48 -6.23 -1.05
CA ILE A 62 -34.14 -6.83 -2.22
C ILE A 62 -34.91 -8.05 -1.77
N GLU A 63 -36.22 -7.88 -1.62
CA GLU A 63 -37.19 -9.00 -1.57
C GLU A 63 -37.25 -9.68 -2.94
N GLY A 64 -37.21 -10.99 -2.92
CA GLY A 64 -37.77 -11.86 -3.95
C GLY A 64 -36.81 -12.42 -4.98
N CYS A 65 -36.30 -13.62 -4.71
CA CYS A 65 -36.22 -14.69 -5.71
C CYS A 65 -36.11 -16.05 -5.02
N ASP A 66 -37.00 -16.95 -5.44
CA ASP A 66 -37.29 -18.26 -4.92
C ASP A 66 -36.08 -19.21 -4.83
N ALA A 67 -36.15 -20.05 -3.81
CA ALA A 67 -35.32 -21.22 -3.60
C ALA A 67 -35.42 -22.23 -4.75
N LEU A 68 -34.28 -22.58 -5.34
CA LEU A 68 -34.05 -23.90 -5.95
C LEU A 68 -32.58 -24.32 -5.84
N SER A 69 -32.38 -25.25 -4.92
CA SER A 69 -31.55 -26.45 -5.04
C SER A 69 -30.10 -26.35 -5.56
N GLY A 70 -29.17 -26.58 -4.63
CA GLY A 70 -28.13 -27.60 -4.84
C GLY A 70 -27.01 -27.27 -5.82
N ALA A 71 -25.88 -26.98 -5.26
CA ALA A 71 -24.52 -27.04 -5.72
C ALA A 71 -23.86 -25.66 -5.52
N HIS A 72 -23.07 -25.54 -4.45
CA HIS A 72 -22.05 -24.50 -4.43
C HIS A 72 -21.14 -24.70 -5.65
N PRO A 73 -21.13 -23.80 -6.63
CA PRO A 73 -20.00 -23.78 -7.53
C PRO A 73 -18.81 -23.33 -6.68
N MET A 74 -17.84 -24.21 -6.49
CA MET A 74 -16.49 -23.81 -6.12
C MET A 74 -16.19 -22.61 -7.01
N CYS A 75 -16.06 -21.43 -6.39
CA CYS A 75 -15.69 -20.22 -7.08
C CYS A 75 -14.31 -20.49 -7.68
N ALA A 76 -14.30 -20.87 -8.96
CA ALA A 76 -13.10 -20.97 -9.73
C ALA A 76 -12.47 -19.59 -9.66
N SER A 77 -11.40 -19.44 -8.88
CA SER A 77 -10.67 -18.20 -8.71
C SER A 77 -10.32 -17.71 -10.12
N SER A 78 -10.93 -16.59 -10.51
CA SER A 78 -10.60 -15.94 -11.77
C SER A 78 -9.07 -15.80 -11.81
N PRO A 79 -8.41 -16.04 -12.95
CA PRO A 79 -6.94 -15.92 -13.06
C PRO A 79 -6.43 -14.54 -12.58
N ALA A 80 -7.27 -13.50 -12.66
CA ALA A 80 -6.98 -12.18 -12.09
C ALA A 80 -6.91 -12.18 -10.54
N HIS A 81 -7.70 -13.00 -9.85
CA HIS A 81 -7.63 -13.13 -8.40
C HIS A 81 -6.37 -13.87 -7.96
N GLY A 82 -6.00 -14.97 -8.64
CA GLY A 82 -4.76 -15.69 -8.35
C GLY A 82 -3.52 -14.80 -8.48
N SER A 83 -3.50 -13.92 -9.47
CA SER A 83 -2.40 -12.96 -9.67
C SER A 83 -2.36 -11.91 -8.57
N ALA A 84 -3.50 -11.38 -8.12
CA ALA A 84 -3.57 -10.40 -7.02
C ALA A 84 -3.17 -11.03 -5.67
N ILE A 85 -3.54 -12.28 -5.40
CA ILE A 85 -3.11 -13.02 -4.21
C ILE A 85 -1.59 -13.17 -4.21
N ALA A 86 -0.98 -13.57 -5.32
CA ALA A 86 0.48 -13.66 -5.42
C ALA A 86 1.20 -12.33 -5.17
N VAL A 87 0.58 -11.20 -5.55
CA VAL A 87 1.10 -9.85 -5.20
C VAL A 87 1.03 -9.61 -3.70
N LEU A 88 -0.11 -9.95 -3.05
CA LEU A 88 -0.26 -9.81 -1.59
C LEU A 88 0.74 -10.68 -0.85
N GLU A 89 0.95 -11.94 -1.24
CA GLU A 89 1.94 -12.84 -0.63
C GLU A 89 3.36 -12.27 -0.72
N ARG A 90 3.74 -11.72 -1.87
CA ARG A 90 5.04 -11.05 -2.04
C ARG A 90 5.15 -9.80 -1.17
N SER A 91 4.11 -8.98 -1.11
CA SER A 91 4.09 -7.80 -0.25
C SER A 91 4.18 -8.17 1.23
N TRP A 92 3.51 -9.24 1.64
CA TRP A 92 3.58 -9.79 2.99
C TRP A 92 4.99 -10.28 3.34
N ALA A 93 5.62 -11.04 2.44
CA ALA A 93 7.00 -11.49 2.62
C ALA A 93 7.99 -10.32 2.73
N TRP A 94 7.76 -9.24 1.95
CA TRP A 94 8.56 -8.02 2.04
C TRP A 94 8.40 -7.35 3.40
N LEU A 95 7.16 -7.19 3.88
CA LEU A 95 6.87 -6.58 5.19
C LEU A 95 7.46 -7.40 6.34
N ASN A 96 7.37 -8.74 6.28
CA ASN A 96 7.99 -9.61 7.27
C ASN A 96 9.51 -9.40 7.36
N ALA A 97 10.19 -9.33 6.21
CA ALA A 97 11.62 -9.05 6.18
C ALA A 97 11.94 -7.65 6.71
N TYR A 98 11.17 -6.65 6.31
CA TYR A 98 11.33 -5.26 6.74
C TYR A 98 11.18 -5.10 8.26
N PHE A 99 10.08 -5.60 8.84
CA PHE A 99 9.83 -5.51 10.28
C PHE A 99 10.72 -6.44 11.12
N ALA A 100 11.40 -7.42 10.49
CA ALA A 100 12.48 -8.18 11.11
C ALA A 100 13.85 -7.43 11.08
N GLY A 101 13.88 -6.16 10.66
CA GLY A 101 15.09 -5.34 10.60
C GLY A 101 15.99 -5.67 9.39
N GLN A 102 15.47 -6.34 8.40
CA GLN A 102 16.23 -6.61 7.16
C GLN A 102 15.95 -5.50 6.15
N ALA A 103 16.95 -5.14 5.34
CA ALA A 103 16.80 -4.26 4.20
C ALA A 103 16.42 -5.07 2.95
N PRO A 104 15.12 -5.21 2.57
CA PRO A 104 14.76 -6.00 1.39
C PRO A 104 15.32 -5.38 0.12
N ARG A 105 16.06 -6.16 -0.67
CA ARG A 105 16.69 -5.70 -1.93
C ARG A 105 15.78 -5.84 -3.15
N TRP A 106 14.54 -6.22 -2.96
CA TRP A 106 13.54 -6.39 -3.99
C TRP A 106 12.27 -5.64 -3.60
N VAL A 107 11.48 -5.28 -4.58
CA VAL A 107 10.21 -4.57 -4.40
C VAL A 107 9.11 -5.42 -5.03
N PRO A 108 7.94 -5.62 -4.37
CA PRO A 108 6.83 -6.30 -4.99
C PRO A 108 6.33 -5.52 -6.22
N PRO A 109 5.65 -6.16 -7.17
CA PRO A 109 5.01 -5.45 -8.27
C PRO A 109 4.08 -4.36 -7.75
N MET A 110 4.15 -3.15 -8.32
CA MET A 110 3.37 -1.99 -7.91
C MET A 110 2.38 -1.60 -9.00
N ASP A 111 1.21 -1.16 -8.59
CA ASP A 111 0.15 -0.59 -9.45
C ASP A 111 -0.33 0.71 -8.81
N PHE A 112 0.52 1.73 -8.82
CA PHE A 112 0.27 2.97 -8.09
C PHE A 112 -0.97 3.73 -8.57
N GLY A 113 -1.41 3.54 -9.82
CA GLY A 113 -2.33 4.50 -10.44
C GLY A 113 -1.68 5.90 -10.56
N GLY A 114 -2.50 6.92 -10.76
CA GLY A 114 -2.03 8.29 -10.84
C GLY A 114 -1.42 8.66 -12.19
N ASP A 115 -0.83 9.85 -12.25
CA ASP A 115 -0.20 10.36 -13.46
C ASP A 115 1.31 10.01 -13.55
N ASN A 116 1.91 10.37 -14.67
CA ASN A 116 3.35 10.11 -14.90
C ASN A 116 4.25 10.84 -13.91
N PHE A 117 3.82 11.98 -13.38
CA PHE A 117 4.60 12.74 -12.41
C PHE A 117 4.56 12.06 -11.03
N GLU A 118 3.40 11.66 -10.55
CA GLU A 118 3.24 10.91 -9.30
C GLU A 118 4.03 9.59 -9.34
N HIS A 119 3.99 8.90 -10.48
CA HIS A 119 4.79 7.71 -10.71
C HIS A 119 6.31 8.00 -10.64
N ALA A 120 6.78 9.09 -11.26
CA ALA A 120 8.19 9.50 -11.21
C ALA A 120 8.64 9.81 -9.79
N VAL A 121 7.78 10.45 -8.97
CA VAL A 121 8.04 10.72 -7.56
C VAL A 121 8.13 9.42 -6.76
N CYS A 122 7.21 8.47 -6.93
CA CYS A 122 7.27 7.17 -6.26
C CYS A 122 8.54 6.39 -6.62
N VAL A 123 8.95 6.42 -7.89
CA VAL A 123 10.19 5.75 -8.33
C VAL A 123 11.44 6.46 -7.77
N ALA A 124 11.42 7.80 -7.64
CA ALA A 124 12.51 8.54 -6.99
C ALA A 124 12.63 8.17 -5.52
N LEU A 125 11.51 8.07 -4.81
CA LEU A 125 11.45 7.65 -3.40
C LEU A 125 11.97 6.22 -3.21
N LEU A 126 11.63 5.28 -4.07
CA LEU A 126 12.15 3.90 -4.03
C LEU A 126 13.67 3.83 -4.18
N GLY A 127 14.30 4.88 -4.72
CA GLY A 127 15.74 5.01 -4.81
C GLY A 127 16.44 5.45 -3.52
N VAL A 128 15.71 5.87 -2.49
CA VAL A 128 16.27 6.28 -1.20
C VAL A 128 16.72 5.04 -0.43
N PRO A 129 18.00 4.92 -0.07
CA PRO A 129 18.52 3.74 0.60
C PRO A 129 17.89 3.51 1.97
N TYR A 130 17.94 2.25 2.43
CA TYR A 130 17.49 1.86 3.76
C TYR A 130 18.31 2.54 4.85
N GLY A 131 17.64 3.14 5.84
CA GLY A 131 18.26 3.85 6.95
C GLY A 131 18.80 5.26 6.61
N GLU A 132 18.69 5.71 5.36
CA GLU A 132 19.06 7.07 4.98
C GLU A 132 17.84 8.00 5.02
N VAL A 133 18.09 9.27 5.34
CA VAL A 133 17.08 10.33 5.32
C VAL A 133 17.51 11.38 4.31
N VAL A 134 16.59 11.80 3.46
CA VAL A 134 16.82 12.80 2.41
C VAL A 134 15.81 13.94 2.56
N THR A 135 16.11 15.08 1.92
CA THR A 135 15.21 16.22 1.87
C THR A 135 14.23 16.11 0.70
N VAL A 136 13.15 16.90 0.73
CA VAL A 136 12.24 17.01 -0.42
C VAL A 136 12.96 17.54 -1.66
N ASP A 137 13.97 18.43 -1.48
CA ASP A 137 14.78 18.97 -2.57
C ASP A 137 15.62 17.87 -3.24
N ASP A 138 16.18 16.92 -2.47
CA ASP A 138 16.92 15.77 -3.01
C ASP A 138 15.99 14.88 -3.85
N VAL A 139 14.78 14.65 -3.37
CA VAL A 139 13.76 13.92 -4.14
C VAL A 139 13.41 14.68 -5.42
N ALA A 140 13.21 16.02 -5.34
CA ALA A 140 12.92 16.86 -6.50
C ALA A 140 14.05 16.81 -7.54
N ALA A 141 15.31 16.84 -7.11
CA ALA A 141 16.47 16.67 -7.99
C ALA A 141 16.49 15.29 -8.68
N SER A 142 16.15 14.23 -7.93
CA SER A 142 16.02 12.89 -8.50
C SER A 142 14.88 12.80 -9.53
N VAL A 143 13.74 13.43 -9.25
CA VAL A 143 12.60 13.51 -10.20
C VAL A 143 13.00 14.30 -11.43
N ALA A 144 13.67 15.47 -11.27
CA ALA A 144 14.15 16.31 -12.37
C ALA A 144 14.99 15.54 -13.39
N SER A 145 15.88 14.67 -12.91
CA SER A 145 16.74 13.83 -13.77
C SER A 145 15.93 12.79 -14.58
N ARG A 146 14.73 12.42 -14.12
CA ARG A 146 13.87 11.42 -14.78
C ARG A 146 12.92 12.03 -15.80
N ILE A 147 12.34 13.20 -15.50
CA ILE A 147 11.36 13.85 -16.35
C ILE A 147 11.95 14.90 -17.31
N GLY A 148 13.26 15.20 -17.17
CA GLY A 148 13.96 16.15 -18.04
C GLY A 148 13.62 17.62 -17.75
N GLY A 149 13.18 17.98 -16.52
CA GLY A 149 12.87 19.35 -16.13
C GLY A 149 12.90 19.50 -14.62
N ALA A 150 13.04 20.72 -14.10
CA ALA A 150 13.01 21.01 -12.67
C ALA A 150 11.54 21.05 -12.18
N PRO A 151 11.07 20.08 -11.41
CA PRO A 151 9.72 20.12 -10.86
C PRO A 151 9.62 21.13 -9.73
N ASP A 152 8.42 21.65 -9.50
CA ASP A 152 8.14 22.42 -8.29
C ASP A 152 8.25 21.50 -7.05
N VAL A 153 9.03 21.92 -6.07
CA VAL A 153 9.25 21.21 -4.81
C VAL A 153 7.93 20.99 -4.05
N CYS A 154 7.00 21.96 -4.11
CA CYS A 154 5.68 21.81 -3.52
C CYS A 154 4.87 20.70 -4.19
N ALA A 155 4.91 20.62 -5.53
CA ALA A 155 4.25 19.55 -6.27
C ALA A 155 4.86 18.17 -5.95
N VAL A 156 6.19 18.07 -5.78
CA VAL A 156 6.86 16.83 -5.35
C VAL A 156 6.42 16.43 -3.94
N ARG A 157 6.37 17.39 -3.00
CA ARG A 157 5.87 17.17 -1.65
C ARG A 157 4.45 16.64 -1.64
N ASP A 158 3.56 17.28 -2.39
CA ASP A 158 2.16 16.89 -2.49
C ASP A 158 1.99 15.49 -3.09
N ALA A 159 2.71 15.17 -4.16
CA ALA A 159 2.70 13.84 -4.77
C ALA A 159 3.23 12.77 -3.81
N ALA A 160 4.35 13.03 -3.12
CA ALA A 160 4.91 12.12 -2.13
C ALA A 160 3.97 11.88 -0.94
N SER A 161 3.27 12.93 -0.47
CA SER A 161 2.31 12.84 0.64
C SER A 161 1.06 12.03 0.29
N ARG A 162 0.68 11.98 -1.00
CA ARG A 162 -0.43 11.17 -1.53
C ARG A 162 -0.05 9.75 -1.93
N CYS A 163 1.23 9.36 -1.81
CA CYS A 163 1.67 8.02 -2.19
C CYS A 163 0.80 6.94 -1.52
N PRO A 164 0.15 6.05 -2.30
CA PRO A 164 -0.79 5.09 -1.74
C PRO A 164 -0.10 3.86 -1.12
N VAL A 165 1.19 3.63 -1.40
CA VAL A 165 1.94 2.44 -0.94
C VAL A 165 3.07 2.89 -0.03
N ARG A 166 2.73 3.25 1.20
CA ARG A 166 3.70 3.70 2.20
C ARG A 166 4.51 2.53 2.75
N VAL A 167 5.60 2.80 3.45
CA VAL A 167 6.58 1.82 3.95
C VAL A 167 7.43 1.23 2.83
N ILE A 168 6.82 0.55 1.85
CA ILE A 168 7.54 -0.01 0.69
C ILE A 168 8.09 1.14 -0.15
N VAL A 169 7.25 2.13 -0.47
CA VAL A 169 7.74 3.44 -0.93
C VAL A 169 8.12 4.25 0.30
N PRO A 170 9.39 4.54 0.53
CA PRO A 170 9.88 5.05 1.81
C PRO A 170 9.64 6.55 2.00
N VAL A 171 8.38 6.98 2.01
CA VAL A 171 7.99 8.37 2.27
C VAL A 171 8.45 8.86 3.64
N HIS A 172 8.60 7.95 4.61
CA HIS A 172 9.11 8.24 5.95
C HIS A 172 10.60 8.62 5.98
N ARG A 173 11.36 8.33 4.92
CA ARG A 173 12.76 8.73 4.77
C ARG A 173 12.93 10.15 4.21
N VAL A 174 11.84 10.87 3.98
CA VAL A 174 11.91 12.26 3.51
C VAL A 174 11.63 13.19 4.66
N GLU A 175 12.65 13.98 5.04
CA GLU A 175 12.56 14.94 6.12
C GLU A 175 11.62 16.10 5.76
N GLY A 176 10.77 16.49 6.72
CA GLY A 176 9.84 17.61 6.56
C GLY A 176 8.73 17.37 5.52
N LEU A 177 8.50 16.12 5.10
CA LEU A 177 7.40 15.80 4.20
C LEU A 177 6.04 15.95 4.91
N LEU A 178 5.92 15.44 6.13
CA LEU A 178 4.75 15.57 6.99
C LEU A 178 5.02 16.63 8.06
N THR A 179 3.97 17.28 8.53
CA THR A 179 4.06 18.21 9.68
C THR A 179 4.11 17.40 10.97
N PRO A 180 4.69 17.93 12.05
CA PRO A 180 4.75 17.25 13.35
C PRO A 180 3.37 16.90 13.94
N ASP A 181 2.33 17.64 13.54
CA ASP A 181 0.94 17.43 13.96
C ASP A 181 0.21 16.37 13.11
N ASP A 182 0.82 15.89 12.03
CA ASP A 182 0.24 14.83 11.20
C ASP A 182 0.38 13.48 11.94
N PRO A 183 -0.74 12.79 12.24
CA PRO A 183 -0.69 11.51 12.96
C PRO A 183 0.18 10.45 12.25
N ARG A 184 0.36 10.58 10.93
CA ARG A 184 1.23 9.68 10.14
C ARG A 184 2.72 9.90 10.43
N GLU A 185 3.12 11.07 10.95
CA GLU A 185 4.50 11.34 11.32
C GLU A 185 4.98 10.45 12.48
N CYS A 186 4.11 10.12 13.44
CA CYS A 186 4.42 9.19 14.52
C CYS A 186 4.89 7.82 13.96
N VAL A 187 4.20 7.32 12.93
CA VAL A 187 4.57 6.09 12.25
C VAL A 187 5.90 6.28 11.50
N GLY A 188 6.08 7.42 10.82
CA GLY A 188 7.32 7.77 10.13
C GLY A 188 8.53 7.76 11.06
N VAL A 189 8.41 8.37 12.24
CA VAL A 189 9.46 8.37 13.28
C VAL A 189 9.79 6.95 13.73
N ALA A 190 8.76 6.11 13.98
CA ALA A 190 8.96 4.73 14.41
C ALA A 190 9.65 3.87 13.33
N LEU A 191 9.30 4.08 12.05
CA LEU A 191 9.95 3.39 10.93
C LEU A 191 11.42 3.80 10.79
N ARG A 192 11.74 5.10 10.89
CA ARG A 192 13.14 5.59 10.89
C ARG A 192 13.93 5.02 12.07
N ALA A 193 13.32 4.94 13.26
CA ALA A 193 13.98 4.34 14.42
C ALA A 193 14.25 2.84 14.21
N LEU A 194 13.32 2.11 13.60
CA LEU A 194 13.52 0.70 13.23
C LEU A 194 14.71 0.55 12.28
N GLU A 195 14.79 1.39 11.25
CA GLU A 195 15.85 1.35 10.25
C GLU A 195 17.23 1.75 10.81
N ALA A 196 17.28 2.61 11.82
CA ALA A 196 18.52 3.04 12.46
C ALA A 196 19.14 1.98 13.39
N THR A 197 18.39 0.93 13.76
CA THR A 197 18.85 -0.12 14.68
C THR A 197 19.42 -1.34 13.95
N CYS A 198 19.41 -1.35 12.65
CA CYS A 198 19.94 -2.40 11.76
C CYS A 198 21.18 -1.92 11.04
#